data_f1f34ac149c5e28d4448f9836801fce6
#
_entry.id   f1f34ac149c5e28d4448f9836801fce6
#
_cell.length_a   1.000
_cell.length_b   1.000
_cell.length_c   1.000
_cell.angle_alpha   90.00
_cell.angle_beta   90.00
_cell.angle_gamma   90.00
#
_symmetry.space_group_name_H-M   'P 1'
#
loop_
_entity.id
_entity.type
_entity.pdbx_description
1 polymer ?
#
loop_
_entity_poly.entity_id
_entity_poly.type
_entity_poly.pdbx_seq_one_letter_code
_entity_poly.pdbx_strand_id
1 'polypeptide(L)'
;MKMVEAVTSCQPLFVLGSGMRFRPEKLKVKLKKDNCCHYAKAVLNSKQQPKKDHKKPLTVNLSTTIDAPLYESPEVSFDQYMEDQQRVVKAIFPGIKDHQLKKKEWRIQMPTMQFLFMSIYFAFYIKLRYKSMGKDYPPHVPHHIPKIIELELTRWELGGISEEYLPRDLSVSLKGTIYPDREQGTQSRLRSHFDMNLSFIPSPLLGWLPHSVMQCLTEALVKKAMVDSTSNARLLEDYNEFKAEKLKKV
;
A
#
# COMPACT_ATOMS: atom_id res chain seq x y z
N MET A 1 6.46 -2.52 -50.28
CA MET A 1 5.46 -2.28 -49.22
C MET A 1 5.97 -2.99 -47.97
N LYS A 2 6.67 -2.27 -47.10
CA LYS A 2 7.24 -2.82 -45.84
C LYS A 2 6.23 -2.58 -44.71
N MET A 3 5.70 -3.65 -44.13
CA MET A 3 4.91 -3.58 -42.90
C MET A 3 5.83 -3.20 -41.76
N VAL A 4 5.50 -2.12 -41.08
CA VAL A 4 6.15 -1.71 -39.84
C VAL A 4 5.41 -2.43 -38.71
N GLU A 5 6.06 -3.38 -38.06
CA GLU A 5 5.60 -3.99 -36.82
C GLU A 5 5.70 -2.97 -35.71
N ALA A 6 4.56 -2.47 -35.24
CA ALA A 6 4.47 -1.65 -34.07
C ALA A 6 4.56 -2.55 -32.81
N VAL A 7 5.72 -2.66 -32.22
CA VAL A 7 5.91 -3.23 -30.89
C VAL A 7 5.30 -2.27 -29.88
N THR A 8 4.06 -2.53 -29.49
CA THR A 8 3.36 -1.75 -28.47
C THR A 8 3.78 -2.29 -27.09
N SER A 9 4.81 -1.70 -26.52
CA SER A 9 5.17 -1.84 -25.11
C SER A 9 3.99 -1.40 -24.26
N CYS A 10 3.44 -2.30 -23.44
CA CYS A 10 2.47 -1.97 -22.39
C CYS A 10 3.18 -1.26 -21.25
N GLN A 11 3.51 0.01 -21.43
CA GLN A 11 3.81 0.88 -20.31
C GLN A 11 2.48 1.42 -19.77
N PRO A 12 2.23 1.33 -18.44
CA PRO A 12 1.08 1.99 -17.85
C PRO A 12 1.24 3.49 -18.06
N LEU A 13 0.20 4.17 -18.52
CA LEU A 13 0.10 5.62 -18.67
C LEU A 13 0.11 6.33 -17.28
N PHE A 14 1.20 6.19 -16.55
CA PHE A 14 1.43 6.88 -15.28
C PHE A 14 2.76 7.58 -15.34
N VAL A 15 2.73 8.87 -15.64
CA VAL A 15 3.90 9.73 -15.55
C VAL A 15 4.06 10.12 -14.08
N LEU A 16 5.05 9.53 -13.42
CA LEU A 16 5.54 10.01 -12.14
C LEU A 16 6.65 11.02 -12.38
N GLY A 17 6.52 12.19 -11.77
CA GLY A 17 7.58 13.18 -11.69
C GLY A 17 8.85 12.60 -11.08
N SER A 18 9.92 12.96 -11.73
CA SER A 18 11.32 12.55 -11.61
C SER A 18 11.90 12.35 -10.21
N GLY A 19 12.69 11.31 -10.10
CA GLY A 19 13.96 11.37 -9.39
C GLY A 19 14.11 10.52 -8.15
N MET A 20 14.24 9.20 -8.33
CA MET A 20 15.21 8.42 -7.56
C MET A 20 15.39 7.05 -8.25
N ARG A 21 16.63 6.76 -8.66
CA ARG A 21 16.99 5.44 -9.17
C ARG A 21 17.17 4.50 -7.99
N PHE A 22 16.16 3.69 -7.70
CA PHE A 22 16.31 2.53 -6.84
C PHE A 22 16.59 1.29 -7.67
N ARG A 23 17.65 0.55 -7.33
CA ARG A 23 17.82 -0.85 -7.76
C ARG A 23 16.81 -1.68 -6.97
N PRO A 24 15.86 -2.38 -7.58
CA PRO A 24 14.97 -3.27 -6.85
C PRO A 24 15.74 -4.56 -6.51
N GLU A 25 16.13 -4.73 -5.28
CA GLU A 25 16.40 -6.08 -4.78
C GLU A 25 15.07 -6.85 -4.82
N LYS A 26 15.17 -8.12 -5.21
CA LYS A 26 14.03 -9.00 -5.54
C LYS A 26 13.10 -9.20 -4.33
N LEU A 27 12.14 -8.30 -4.15
CA LEU A 27 10.99 -8.55 -3.28
C LEU A 27 10.22 -9.75 -3.85
N LYS A 28 10.19 -10.85 -3.10
CA LYS A 28 9.31 -11.98 -3.40
C LYS A 28 7.88 -11.63 -2.96
N VAL A 29 7.21 -10.76 -3.73
CA VAL A 29 5.77 -10.56 -3.61
C VAL A 29 5.11 -11.76 -4.28
N LYS A 30 4.44 -12.63 -3.52
CA LYS A 30 3.59 -13.69 -4.06
C LYS A 30 2.32 -13.05 -4.61
N LEU A 31 2.41 -12.45 -5.78
CA LEU A 31 1.25 -11.98 -6.54
C LEU A 31 0.73 -13.13 -7.40
N LYS A 32 -0.54 -13.45 -7.30
CA LYS A 32 -1.21 -14.28 -8.32
C LYS A 32 -1.07 -13.55 -9.67
N LYS A 33 -0.60 -14.27 -10.69
CA LYS A 33 -0.49 -13.76 -12.07
C LYS A 33 -1.90 -13.38 -12.55
N ASP A 34 -2.14 -12.10 -12.68
CA ASP A 34 -3.43 -11.59 -13.16
C ASP A 34 -3.38 -11.38 -14.66
N ASN A 35 -4.28 -12.04 -15.37
CA ASN A 35 -4.53 -11.88 -16.82
C ASN A 35 -5.28 -10.57 -17.16
N CYS A 36 -5.24 -9.57 -16.31
CA CYS A 36 -6.08 -8.37 -16.37
C CYS A 36 -5.81 -7.52 -17.64
N CYS A 37 -4.55 -7.36 -18.04
CA CYS A 37 -4.19 -6.54 -19.20
C CYS A 37 -4.67 -7.11 -20.54
N HIS A 38 -4.77 -8.43 -20.67
CA HIS A 38 -5.29 -9.07 -21.88
C HIS A 38 -6.80 -8.92 -22.03
N TYR A 39 -7.52 -8.96 -20.90
CA TYR A 39 -8.97 -8.83 -20.89
C TYR A 39 -9.44 -7.40 -21.23
N ALA A 40 -8.75 -6.38 -20.73
CA ALA A 40 -9.06 -4.97 -21.03
C ALA A 40 -8.92 -4.65 -22.53
N LYS A 41 -7.91 -5.19 -23.22
CA LYS A 41 -7.72 -5.03 -24.67
C LYS A 41 -8.80 -5.71 -25.49
N ALA A 42 -9.26 -6.90 -25.08
CA ALA A 42 -10.31 -7.65 -25.76
C ALA A 42 -11.68 -6.96 -25.66
N VAL A 43 -12.00 -6.37 -24.51
CA VAL A 43 -13.30 -5.71 -24.27
C VAL A 43 -13.41 -4.38 -25.00
N LEU A 44 -12.33 -3.59 -25.11
CA LEU A 44 -12.33 -2.33 -25.85
C LEU A 44 -12.54 -2.52 -27.36
N ASN A 45 -12.22 -3.70 -27.89
CA ASN A 45 -12.41 -4.04 -29.32
C ASN A 45 -13.77 -4.69 -29.63
N SER A 46 -14.55 -5.07 -28.63
CA SER A 46 -15.87 -5.66 -28.83
C SER A 46 -16.95 -4.57 -28.87
N LYS A 47 -17.71 -4.51 -29.98
CA LYS A 47 -18.89 -3.62 -30.13
C LYS A 47 -20.10 -4.08 -29.29
N GLN A 48 -19.90 -4.65 -28.11
CA GLN A 48 -20.97 -5.00 -27.22
C GLN A 48 -21.43 -3.73 -26.47
N GLN A 49 -22.71 -3.38 -26.66
CA GLN A 49 -23.35 -2.30 -25.89
C GLN A 49 -23.24 -2.61 -24.38
N PRO A 50 -22.79 -1.66 -23.57
CA PRO A 50 -22.68 -1.88 -22.12
C PRO A 50 -24.07 -2.09 -21.54
N LYS A 51 -24.34 -3.28 -20.99
CA LYS A 51 -25.50 -3.49 -20.14
C LYS A 51 -25.40 -2.54 -18.95
N LYS A 52 -26.50 -1.81 -18.63
CA LYS A 52 -26.59 -0.85 -17.55
C LYS A 52 -26.51 -1.52 -16.16
N ASP A 53 -25.33 -1.99 -15.78
CA ASP A 53 -25.07 -2.64 -14.47
C ASP A 53 -24.43 -1.68 -13.45
N HIS A 54 -24.72 -0.35 -13.55
CA HIS A 54 -24.11 0.72 -12.75
C HIS A 54 -24.54 0.75 -11.28
N LYS A 55 -25.33 -0.22 -10.82
CA LYS A 55 -25.79 -0.29 -9.42
C LYS A 55 -24.98 -1.27 -8.56
N LYS A 56 -24.09 -2.07 -9.17
CA LYS A 56 -23.30 -3.03 -8.40
C LYS A 56 -22.09 -2.35 -7.80
N PRO A 57 -21.84 -2.54 -6.49
CA PRO A 57 -20.62 -2.05 -5.87
C PRO A 57 -19.40 -2.74 -6.50
N LEU A 58 -18.35 -1.98 -6.66
CA LEU A 58 -17.06 -2.45 -7.08
C LEU A 58 -16.25 -2.66 -5.79
N THR A 59 -15.73 -3.87 -5.58
CA THR A 59 -15.02 -4.22 -4.35
C THR A 59 -13.66 -4.81 -4.70
N VAL A 60 -12.62 -4.27 -4.06
CA VAL A 60 -11.25 -4.76 -4.14
C VAL A 60 -10.77 -5.11 -2.75
N ASN A 61 -10.37 -6.37 -2.58
CA ASN A 61 -9.77 -6.87 -1.35
C ASN A 61 -8.33 -7.27 -1.67
N LEU A 62 -7.38 -6.68 -0.99
CA LEU A 62 -5.97 -6.98 -1.17
C LEU A 62 -5.32 -7.29 0.17
N SER A 63 -4.68 -8.45 0.24
CA SER A 63 -3.85 -8.87 1.36
C SER A 63 -2.42 -9.05 0.87
N THR A 64 -1.47 -8.48 1.59
CA THR A 64 -0.04 -8.55 1.23
C THR A 64 0.79 -8.86 2.47
N THR A 65 1.73 -9.79 2.31
CA THR A 65 2.75 -10.08 3.31
C THR A 65 4.12 -9.78 2.73
N ILE A 66 4.90 -9.01 3.46
CA ILE A 66 6.28 -8.64 3.09
C ILE A 66 7.20 -9.22 4.15
N ASP A 67 8.26 -9.86 3.69
CA ASP A 67 9.23 -10.54 4.52
C ASP A 67 10.64 -10.10 4.08
N ALA A 68 11.40 -9.50 4.99
CA ALA A 68 12.72 -8.97 4.72
C ALA A 68 13.73 -9.40 5.80
N PRO A 69 15.00 -9.64 5.46
CA PRO A 69 16.03 -9.94 6.45
C PRO A 69 16.23 -8.76 7.40
N LEU A 70 16.31 -9.06 8.71
CA LEU A 70 16.53 -8.08 9.77
C LEU A 70 17.88 -8.34 10.42
N TYR A 71 18.80 -7.38 10.31
CA TYR A 71 20.12 -7.46 10.92
C TYR A 71 20.17 -6.62 12.20
N GLU A 72 19.95 -7.27 13.33
CA GLU A 72 19.99 -6.64 14.65
C GLU A 72 21.44 -6.62 15.20
N SER A 73 21.73 -5.67 16.08
CA SER A 73 22.93 -5.69 16.90
C SER A 73 22.56 -6.00 18.36
N PRO A 74 23.46 -6.66 19.12
CA PRO A 74 23.20 -6.97 20.53
C PRO A 74 22.88 -5.73 21.38
N GLU A 75 23.51 -4.60 21.07
CA GLU A 75 23.35 -3.35 21.84
C GLU A 75 22.10 -2.55 21.42
N VAL A 76 21.62 -2.73 20.19
CA VAL A 76 20.51 -1.93 19.64
C VAL A 76 19.52 -2.84 18.93
N SER A 77 18.52 -3.30 19.66
CA SER A 77 17.48 -4.18 19.11
C SER A 77 16.43 -3.40 18.27
N PHE A 78 15.74 -4.13 17.38
CA PHE A 78 14.63 -3.54 16.65
C PHE A 78 13.43 -3.18 17.55
N ASP A 79 13.29 -3.85 18.70
CA ASP A 79 12.26 -3.52 19.70
C ASP A 79 12.50 -2.14 20.32
N GLN A 80 13.77 -1.75 20.55
CA GLN A 80 14.11 -0.38 21.01
C GLN A 80 13.81 0.66 19.93
N TYR A 81 14.08 0.34 18.67
CA TYR A 81 13.74 1.22 17.56
C TYR A 81 12.22 1.44 17.46
N MET A 82 11.43 0.38 17.62
CA MET A 82 9.98 0.47 17.60
C MET A 82 9.39 1.37 18.71
N GLU A 83 10.12 1.65 19.79
CA GLU A 83 9.67 2.56 20.85
C GLU A 83 9.60 4.03 20.40
N ASP A 84 10.43 4.42 19.44
CA ASP A 84 10.35 5.74 18.80
C ASP A 84 9.23 5.78 17.76
N GLN A 85 8.01 5.95 18.24
CA GLN A 85 6.80 5.95 17.42
C GLN A 85 6.86 6.98 16.29
N GLN A 86 7.41 8.16 16.56
CA GLN A 86 7.49 9.25 15.60
C GLN A 86 8.45 8.89 14.46
N ARG A 87 9.59 8.33 14.79
CA ARG A 87 10.59 7.88 13.84
C ARG A 87 10.05 6.75 12.95
N VAL A 88 9.44 5.74 13.57
CA VAL A 88 8.82 4.61 12.86
C VAL A 88 7.76 5.07 11.86
N VAL A 89 6.88 6.00 12.26
CA VAL A 89 5.85 6.54 11.35
C VAL A 89 6.47 7.27 10.17
N LYS A 90 7.49 8.09 10.40
CA LYS A 90 8.20 8.81 9.33
C LYS A 90 8.91 7.86 8.37
N ALA A 91 9.48 6.77 8.88
CA ALA A 91 10.12 5.74 8.06
C ALA A 91 9.12 4.98 7.19
N ILE A 92 7.96 4.59 7.75
CA ILE A 92 6.91 3.89 6.99
C ILE A 92 6.31 4.82 5.93
N PHE A 93 6.03 6.09 6.29
CA PHE A 93 5.32 7.06 5.44
C PHE A 93 6.16 8.31 5.21
N PRO A 94 7.13 8.28 4.29
CA PRO A 94 7.93 9.46 3.97
C PRO A 94 7.04 10.55 3.34
N GLY A 95 7.17 11.78 3.81
CA GLY A 95 6.37 12.93 3.35
C GLY A 95 5.22 13.29 4.28
N ILE A 96 5.13 12.65 5.44
CA ILE A 96 4.29 13.18 6.52
C ILE A 96 4.81 14.57 6.87
N LYS A 97 3.99 15.59 6.58
CA LYS A 97 4.13 16.88 7.23
C LYS A 97 3.76 16.64 8.69
N ASP A 98 4.65 17.00 9.63
CA ASP A 98 4.61 16.75 11.07
C ASP A 98 3.30 17.19 11.76
N HIS A 99 2.21 16.56 11.45
CA HIS A 99 0.93 16.77 12.11
C HIS A 99 0.51 15.53 12.84
N GLN A 100 1.17 15.28 13.98
CA GLN A 100 0.60 14.40 14.99
C GLN A 100 -0.69 15.06 15.48
N LEU A 101 -1.81 14.49 15.07
CA LEU A 101 -3.12 14.89 15.57
C LEU A 101 -3.29 14.42 17.03
N LYS A 102 -4.19 15.06 17.77
CA LYS A 102 -4.54 14.63 19.13
C LYS A 102 -4.86 13.12 19.11
N LYS A 103 -4.33 12.34 20.07
CA LYS A 103 -4.58 10.89 20.26
C LYS A 103 -3.75 9.89 19.44
N LYS A 104 -2.49 10.20 19.11
CA LYS A 104 -1.60 9.26 18.37
C LYS A 104 -2.15 8.86 17.00
N GLU A 105 -2.86 9.73 16.33
CA GLU A 105 -3.35 9.61 14.97
C GLU A 105 -2.48 10.44 14.03
N TRP A 106 -2.16 9.91 12.88
CA TRP A 106 -1.29 10.53 11.88
C TRP A 106 -2.06 10.77 10.60
N ARG A 107 -2.03 12.00 10.09
CA ARG A 107 -2.59 12.31 8.77
C ARG A 107 -1.51 12.14 7.71
N ILE A 108 -1.74 11.21 6.79
CA ILE A 108 -0.84 10.84 5.72
C ILE A 108 -1.49 11.18 4.40
N GLN A 109 -0.88 12.06 3.64
CA GLN A 109 -1.35 12.34 2.29
C GLN A 109 -0.64 11.41 1.30
N MET A 110 -1.43 10.58 0.63
CA MET A 110 -0.93 9.70 -0.42
C MET A 110 -0.52 10.52 -1.65
N PRO A 111 0.47 10.05 -2.41
CA PRO A 111 0.80 10.66 -3.70
C PRO A 111 -0.42 10.76 -4.59
N THR A 112 -0.48 11.84 -5.38
CA THR A 112 -1.53 12.00 -6.39
C THR A 112 -1.40 10.91 -7.45
N MET A 113 -2.49 10.23 -7.72
CA MET A 113 -2.58 9.15 -8.68
C MET A 113 -3.48 9.53 -9.84
N GLN A 114 -3.10 9.10 -11.05
CA GLN A 114 -3.96 9.27 -12.22
C GLN A 114 -4.94 8.10 -12.32
N PHE A 115 -6.22 8.41 -12.26
CA PHE A 115 -7.28 7.45 -12.51
C PHE A 115 -8.12 7.92 -13.69
N LEU A 116 -7.98 7.26 -14.82
CA LEU A 116 -8.51 7.70 -16.11
C LEU A 116 -7.97 9.09 -16.48
N PHE A 117 -8.85 10.08 -16.54
CA PHE A 117 -8.53 11.50 -16.79
C PHE A 117 -8.49 12.36 -15.52
N MET A 118 -8.65 11.73 -14.35
CA MET A 118 -8.72 12.42 -13.06
C MET A 118 -7.41 12.26 -12.28
N SER A 119 -6.97 13.33 -11.63
CA SER A 119 -5.84 13.32 -10.69
C SER A 119 -6.37 13.25 -9.27
N ILE A 120 -6.40 12.05 -8.69
CA ILE A 120 -6.97 11.79 -7.37
C ILE A 120 -5.89 11.61 -6.31
N TYR A 121 -6.19 11.97 -5.08
CA TYR A 121 -5.35 11.65 -3.93
C TYR A 121 -6.21 11.27 -2.73
N PHE A 122 -5.65 10.43 -1.87
CA PHE A 122 -6.24 10.10 -0.57
C PHE A 122 -5.43 10.76 0.55
N ALA A 123 -6.12 11.24 1.58
CA ALA A 123 -5.51 11.51 2.86
C ALA A 123 -6.03 10.46 3.85
N PHE A 124 -5.11 9.70 4.43
CA PHE A 124 -5.39 8.65 5.39
C PHE A 124 -5.07 9.13 6.79
N TYR A 125 -5.93 8.79 7.74
CA TYR A 125 -5.71 9.00 9.16
C TYR A 125 -5.45 7.64 9.79
N ILE A 126 -4.18 7.42 10.16
CA ILE A 126 -3.71 6.13 10.65
C ILE A 126 -3.39 6.23 12.12
N LYS A 127 -3.88 5.26 12.88
CA LYS A 127 -3.55 5.06 14.28
C LYS A 127 -2.58 3.90 14.40
N LEU A 128 -1.50 4.12 15.17
CA LEU A 128 -0.58 3.06 15.56
C LEU A 128 -0.90 2.58 16.96
N ARG A 129 -0.90 1.26 17.12
CA ARG A 129 -1.02 0.59 18.42
C ARG A 129 0.16 -0.34 18.60
N TYR A 130 0.73 -0.31 19.79
CA TYR A 130 1.78 -1.24 20.17
C TYR A 130 1.15 -2.31 21.04
N LYS A 131 1.37 -3.58 20.68
CA LYS A 131 0.93 -4.73 21.45
C LYS A 131 2.13 -5.60 21.82
N SER A 132 2.05 -6.26 22.95
CA SER A 132 3.13 -7.10 23.46
C SER A 132 2.57 -8.37 24.09
N MET A 133 3.43 -9.37 24.20
CA MET A 133 3.17 -10.64 24.92
C MET A 133 1.96 -11.43 24.40
N GLY A 134 1.72 -11.45 23.10
CA GLY A 134 0.67 -12.27 22.49
C GLY A 134 -0.77 -11.83 22.78
N LYS A 135 -0.98 -10.76 23.56
CA LYS A 135 -2.32 -10.29 23.91
C LYS A 135 -3.00 -9.63 22.71
N ASP A 136 -4.17 -10.12 22.35
CA ASP A 136 -5.01 -9.57 21.28
C ASP A 136 -4.29 -9.43 19.92
N TYR A 137 -3.39 -10.37 19.62
CA TYR A 137 -2.70 -10.40 18.33
C TYR A 137 -3.66 -10.84 17.22
N PRO A 138 -3.51 -10.28 16.00
CA PRO A 138 -4.21 -10.81 14.85
C PRO A 138 -3.86 -12.28 14.59
N PRO A 139 -4.78 -13.08 14.03
CA PRO A 139 -4.60 -14.53 13.88
C PRO A 139 -3.37 -14.97 13.07
N HIS A 140 -2.87 -14.08 12.21
CA HIS A 140 -1.68 -14.35 11.37
C HIS A 140 -0.34 -14.06 12.09
N VAL A 141 -0.39 -13.48 13.30
CA VAL A 141 0.81 -13.17 14.08
C VAL A 141 1.04 -14.27 15.12
N PRO A 142 2.23 -14.91 15.13
CA PRO A 142 2.54 -15.93 16.13
C PRO A 142 2.57 -15.35 17.55
N HIS A 143 2.07 -16.12 18.53
CA HIS A 143 1.97 -15.67 19.92
C HIS A 143 3.31 -15.48 20.63
N HIS A 144 4.38 -16.11 20.14
CA HIS A 144 5.73 -15.98 20.71
C HIS A 144 6.39 -14.63 20.38
N ILE A 145 5.85 -13.87 19.45
CA ILE A 145 6.39 -12.55 19.09
C ILE A 145 6.26 -11.59 20.28
N PRO A 146 7.37 -11.01 20.77
CA PRO A 146 7.34 -10.21 21.99
C PRO A 146 6.62 -8.87 21.80
N LYS A 147 6.74 -8.25 20.62
CA LYS A 147 6.22 -6.91 20.35
C LYS A 147 5.80 -6.74 18.88
N ILE A 148 4.64 -6.13 18.66
CA ILE A 148 4.15 -5.80 17.32
C ILE A 148 3.66 -4.36 17.24
N ILE A 149 3.68 -3.82 16.02
CA ILE A 149 3.01 -2.58 15.67
C ILE A 149 1.78 -2.92 14.85
N GLU A 150 0.62 -2.46 15.29
CA GLU A 150 -0.59 -2.45 14.46
C GLU A 150 -0.83 -1.07 13.89
N LEU A 151 -1.19 -1.04 12.61
CA LEU A 151 -1.67 0.14 11.91
C LEU A 151 -3.15 -0.06 11.59
N GLU A 152 -3.96 0.95 11.86
CA GLU A 152 -5.39 0.94 11.56
C GLU A 152 -5.80 2.27 10.93
N LEU A 153 -6.42 2.20 9.76
CA LEU A 153 -7.06 3.36 9.14
C LEU A 153 -8.32 3.70 9.92
N THR A 154 -8.35 4.89 10.52
CA THR A 154 -9.50 5.38 11.30
C THR A 154 -10.44 6.22 10.46
N ARG A 155 -9.88 6.97 9.50
CA ARG A 155 -10.61 7.91 8.65
C ARG A 155 -9.84 8.13 7.36
N TRP A 156 -10.52 8.52 6.30
CA TRP A 156 -9.93 8.87 5.01
C TRP A 156 -10.65 10.06 4.38
N GLU A 157 -9.96 10.72 3.48
CA GLU A 157 -10.48 11.80 2.65
C GLU A 157 -10.06 11.53 1.20
N LEU A 158 -10.95 11.79 0.26
CA LEU A 158 -10.68 11.71 -1.18
C LEU A 158 -10.70 13.12 -1.77
N GLY A 159 -9.66 13.50 -2.49
CA GLY A 159 -9.57 14.80 -3.14
C GLY A 159 -9.09 14.69 -4.59
N GLY A 160 -9.11 15.83 -5.30
CA GLY A 160 -8.70 15.89 -6.70
C GLY A 160 -9.76 15.39 -7.70
N ILE A 161 -11.00 15.18 -7.23
CA ILE A 161 -12.11 14.72 -8.05
C ILE A 161 -13.26 15.73 -7.95
N SER A 162 -13.89 16.08 -9.07
CA SER A 162 -15.09 16.92 -9.06
C SER A 162 -16.31 16.14 -8.58
N GLU A 163 -17.27 16.82 -7.97
CA GLU A 163 -18.46 16.23 -7.33
C GLU A 163 -19.23 15.28 -8.26
N GLU A 164 -19.29 15.61 -9.55
CA GLU A 164 -19.98 14.82 -10.56
C GLU A 164 -19.43 13.40 -10.73
N TYR A 165 -18.10 13.22 -10.49
CA TYR A 165 -17.40 11.94 -10.61
C TYR A 165 -17.23 11.23 -9.26
N LEU A 166 -17.65 11.85 -8.16
CA LEU A 166 -17.54 11.22 -6.85
C LEU A 166 -18.25 9.87 -6.82
N PRO A 167 -17.55 8.82 -6.37
CA PRO A 167 -18.17 7.52 -6.16
C PRO A 167 -19.17 7.60 -5.01
N ARG A 168 -20.22 6.78 -5.06
CA ARG A 168 -21.17 6.61 -3.97
C ARG A 168 -20.73 5.47 -3.06
N ASP A 169 -21.14 5.51 -1.81
CA ASP A 169 -20.91 4.46 -0.82
C ASP A 169 -19.42 4.02 -0.76
N LEU A 170 -18.51 5.00 -0.92
CA LEU A 170 -17.09 4.73 -0.85
C LEU A 170 -16.69 4.35 0.56
N SER A 171 -16.17 3.14 0.72
CA SER A 171 -15.64 2.60 1.95
C SER A 171 -14.20 2.15 1.74
N VAL A 172 -13.31 2.58 2.63
CA VAL A 172 -11.90 2.19 2.62
C VAL A 172 -11.56 1.68 4.01
N SER A 173 -10.95 0.51 4.10
CA SER A 173 -10.34 0.01 5.33
C SER A 173 -8.93 -0.47 5.05
N LEU A 174 -8.01 -0.16 5.97
CA LEU A 174 -6.64 -0.62 5.95
C LEU A 174 -6.24 -1.06 7.35
N LYS A 175 -5.74 -2.27 7.46
CA LYS A 175 -5.11 -2.79 8.67
C LYS A 175 -3.73 -3.31 8.31
N GLY A 176 -2.78 -3.10 9.20
CA GLY A 176 -1.42 -3.58 9.01
C GLY A 176 -0.80 -4.05 10.32
N THR A 177 0.12 -4.99 10.22
CA THR A 177 0.95 -5.43 11.34
C THR A 177 2.40 -5.49 10.90
N ILE A 178 3.30 -5.07 11.77
CA ILE A 178 4.75 -5.11 11.55
C ILE A 178 5.39 -5.68 12.81
N TYR A 179 6.25 -6.69 12.65
CA TYR A 179 6.92 -7.34 13.78
C TYR A 179 8.24 -8.00 13.38
N PRO A 180 9.22 -8.03 14.29
CA PRO A 180 10.42 -8.84 14.11
C PRO A 180 10.14 -10.30 14.46
N ASP A 181 10.47 -11.20 13.53
CA ASP A 181 10.43 -12.64 13.75
C ASP A 181 11.84 -13.18 13.88
N ARG A 182 12.16 -13.76 15.04
CA ARG A 182 13.48 -14.24 15.42
C ARG A 182 13.59 -15.76 15.51
N GLU A 183 12.48 -16.47 15.25
CA GLU A 183 12.44 -17.94 15.41
C GLU A 183 13.09 -18.74 14.28
N GLN A 184 13.22 -18.16 13.08
CA GLN A 184 13.67 -18.92 11.92
C GLN A 184 15.20 -18.93 11.80
N GLY A 185 15.88 -19.75 12.61
CA GLY A 185 17.31 -20.01 12.46
C GLY A 185 18.20 -18.85 12.92
N THR A 186 19.35 -18.70 12.28
CA THR A 186 20.37 -17.71 12.65
C THR A 186 20.06 -16.27 12.20
N GLN A 187 18.96 -16.03 11.52
CA GLN A 187 18.67 -14.75 10.89
C GLN A 187 17.28 -14.24 11.26
N SER A 188 17.22 -13.11 11.98
CA SER A 188 15.97 -12.41 12.26
C SER A 188 15.33 -11.87 10.97
N ARG A 189 14.01 -11.78 10.94
CA ARG A 189 13.26 -11.27 9.78
C ARG A 189 12.26 -10.21 10.24
N LEU A 190 12.11 -9.17 9.42
CA LEU A 190 11.05 -8.19 9.58
C LEU A 190 9.86 -8.62 8.73
N ARG A 191 8.75 -8.93 9.39
CA ARG A 191 7.50 -9.30 8.73
C ARG A 191 6.49 -8.19 8.83
N SER A 192 5.83 -7.91 7.72
CA SER A 192 4.71 -6.98 7.65
C SER A 192 3.57 -7.61 6.91
N HIS A 193 2.37 -7.46 7.43
CA HIS A 193 1.15 -7.93 6.81
C HIS A 193 0.16 -6.76 6.72
N PHE A 194 -0.46 -6.59 5.54
CA PHE A 194 -1.41 -5.52 5.29
C PHE A 194 -2.65 -6.05 4.59
N ASP A 195 -3.80 -5.70 5.12
CA ASP A 195 -5.11 -5.98 4.54
C ASP A 195 -5.80 -4.66 4.17
N MET A 196 -6.15 -4.52 2.91
CA MET A 196 -6.88 -3.36 2.40
C MET A 196 -8.16 -3.80 1.71
N ASN A 197 -9.27 -3.16 2.09
CA ASN A 197 -10.55 -3.33 1.42
C ASN A 197 -11.01 -1.96 0.90
N LEU A 198 -11.39 -1.92 -0.35
CA LEU A 198 -11.97 -0.76 -1.02
C LEU A 198 -13.29 -1.19 -1.66
N SER A 199 -14.37 -0.47 -1.37
CA SER A 199 -15.68 -0.72 -1.99
C SER A 199 -16.35 0.61 -2.33
N PHE A 200 -16.93 0.72 -3.52
CA PHE A 200 -17.67 1.91 -3.94
C PHE A 200 -18.61 1.62 -5.10
N ILE A 201 -19.59 2.48 -5.29
CA ILE A 201 -20.42 2.49 -6.50
C ILE A 201 -19.90 3.58 -7.43
N PRO A 202 -19.45 3.24 -8.65
CA PRO A 202 -18.95 4.23 -9.60
C PRO A 202 -19.99 5.30 -9.95
N SER A 203 -19.52 6.53 -10.22
CA SER A 203 -20.39 7.60 -10.71
C SER A 203 -21.08 7.18 -12.01
N PRO A 204 -22.37 7.52 -12.21
CA PRO A 204 -23.08 7.27 -13.47
C PRO A 204 -22.39 7.84 -14.70
N LEU A 205 -21.61 8.92 -14.53
CA LEU A 205 -20.85 9.53 -15.63
C LEU A 205 -19.72 8.62 -16.15
N LEU A 206 -19.29 7.64 -15.37
CA LEU A 206 -18.35 6.60 -15.80
C LEU A 206 -19.04 5.36 -16.39
N GLY A 207 -20.35 5.46 -16.61
CA GLY A 207 -21.19 4.37 -17.10
C GLY A 207 -20.88 3.87 -18.53
N TRP A 208 -20.10 4.61 -19.29
CA TRP A 208 -19.57 4.18 -20.57
C TRP A 208 -18.46 3.12 -20.43
N LEU A 209 -17.85 3.00 -19.23
CA LEU A 209 -16.79 2.06 -18.97
C LEU A 209 -17.38 0.73 -18.47
N PRO A 210 -17.02 -0.42 -19.11
CA PRO A 210 -17.47 -1.73 -18.64
C PRO A 210 -17.02 -1.99 -17.19
N HIS A 211 -17.86 -2.64 -16.39
CA HIS A 211 -17.58 -2.94 -14.99
C HIS A 211 -16.26 -3.72 -14.80
N SER A 212 -15.98 -4.68 -15.68
CA SER A 212 -14.73 -5.46 -15.64
C SER A 212 -13.47 -4.62 -15.86
N VAL A 213 -13.55 -3.60 -16.73
CA VAL A 213 -12.43 -2.67 -16.96
C VAL A 213 -12.23 -1.78 -15.74
N MET A 214 -13.32 -1.26 -15.17
CA MET A 214 -13.27 -0.47 -13.95
C MET A 214 -12.67 -1.27 -12.79
N GLN A 215 -13.09 -2.52 -12.60
CA GLN A 215 -12.56 -3.44 -11.62
C GLN A 215 -11.04 -3.60 -11.77
N CYS A 216 -10.59 -3.90 -12.98
CA CYS A 216 -9.19 -4.08 -13.30
C CYS A 216 -8.34 -2.83 -13.03
N LEU A 217 -8.81 -1.64 -13.43
CA LEU A 217 -8.13 -0.38 -13.18
C LEU A 217 -8.03 -0.09 -11.67
N THR A 218 -9.09 -0.34 -10.93
CA THR A 218 -9.13 -0.11 -9.48
C THR A 218 -8.18 -1.07 -8.76
N GLU A 219 -8.17 -2.35 -9.13
CA GLU A 219 -7.23 -3.33 -8.58
C GLU A 219 -5.78 -2.95 -8.85
N ALA A 220 -5.46 -2.52 -10.07
CA ALA A 220 -4.11 -2.07 -10.43
C ALA A 220 -3.68 -0.84 -9.60
N LEU A 221 -4.60 0.10 -9.38
CA LEU A 221 -4.36 1.29 -8.58
C LEU A 221 -4.10 0.94 -7.12
N VAL A 222 -4.94 0.09 -6.52
CA VAL A 222 -4.81 -0.35 -5.13
C VAL A 222 -3.51 -1.13 -4.93
N LYS A 223 -3.19 -2.06 -5.84
CA LYS A 223 -1.91 -2.81 -5.81
C LYS A 223 -0.72 -1.87 -5.84
N LYS A 224 -0.71 -0.89 -6.75
CA LYS A 224 0.37 0.09 -6.85
C LYS A 224 0.49 0.90 -5.56
N ALA A 225 -0.60 1.44 -5.05
CA ALA A 225 -0.61 2.21 -3.82
C ALA A 225 -0.07 1.40 -2.62
N MET A 226 -0.44 0.12 -2.52
CA MET A 226 0.06 -0.78 -1.47
C MET A 226 1.57 -1.01 -1.60
N VAL A 227 2.08 -1.34 -2.78
CA VAL A 227 3.51 -1.59 -3.00
C VAL A 227 4.35 -0.35 -2.69
N ASP A 228 3.90 0.82 -3.14
CA ASP A 228 4.61 2.08 -2.92
C ASP A 228 4.62 2.52 -1.43
N SER A 229 3.60 2.13 -0.67
CA SER A 229 3.40 2.57 0.72
C SER A 229 3.92 1.58 1.78
N THR A 230 4.10 0.30 1.46
CA THR A 230 4.38 -0.75 2.44
C THR A 230 5.82 -1.30 2.39
N SER A 231 6.77 -0.49 1.94
CA SER A 231 8.15 -0.94 1.80
C SER A 231 8.86 -1.12 3.15
N ASN A 232 9.11 -2.38 3.55
CA ASN A 232 10.01 -2.68 4.68
C ASN A 232 11.43 -2.13 4.47
N ALA A 233 11.83 -1.84 3.24
CA ALA A 233 13.17 -1.34 2.93
C ALA A 233 13.47 -0.01 3.63
N ARG A 234 12.52 0.93 3.61
CA ARG A 234 12.69 2.23 4.28
C ARG A 234 12.78 2.10 5.80
N LEU A 235 11.96 1.21 6.36
CA LEU A 235 11.97 0.94 7.80
C LEU A 235 13.31 0.33 8.24
N LEU A 236 13.87 -0.57 7.43
CA LEU A 236 15.17 -1.18 7.68
C LEU A 236 16.32 -0.18 7.46
N GLU A 237 16.22 0.70 6.47
CA GLU A 237 17.20 1.76 6.22
C GLU A 237 17.27 2.72 7.40
N ASP A 238 16.13 3.23 7.87
CA ASP A 238 16.06 4.11 9.03
C ASP A 238 16.50 3.40 10.34
N TYR A 239 16.19 2.11 10.49
CA TYR A 239 16.72 1.33 11.61
C TYR A 239 18.25 1.22 11.57
N ASN A 240 18.86 1.08 10.39
CA ASN A 240 20.32 1.07 10.28
C ASN A 240 20.93 2.43 10.66
N GLU A 241 20.28 3.54 10.30
CA GLU A 241 20.68 4.88 10.75
C GLU A 241 20.55 5.01 12.27
N PHE A 242 19.43 4.56 12.84
CA PHE A 242 19.22 4.54 14.30
C PHE A 242 20.31 3.77 15.05
N LYS A 243 20.71 2.58 14.55
CA LYS A 243 21.84 1.82 15.10
C LYS A 243 23.12 2.64 15.09
N ALA A 244 23.46 3.24 13.94
CA ALA A 244 24.67 4.04 13.80
C ALA A 244 24.69 5.25 14.74
N GLU A 245 23.55 5.92 14.95
CA GLU A 245 23.41 7.02 15.89
C GLU A 245 23.62 6.60 17.35
N LYS A 246 23.11 5.44 17.73
CA LYS A 246 23.22 4.91 19.11
C LYS A 246 24.66 4.47 19.40
N LEU A 247 25.30 3.76 18.48
CA LEU A 247 26.68 3.29 18.65
C LEU A 247 27.73 4.43 18.68
N LYS A 248 27.44 5.58 18.08
CA LYS A 248 28.33 6.76 18.17
C LYS A 248 28.23 7.50 19.51
N LYS A 249 27.22 7.24 20.32
CA LYS A 249 26.99 7.88 21.62
C LYS A 249 27.55 7.09 22.80
N VAL A 250 28.05 5.89 22.54
CA VAL A 250 28.78 5.03 23.49
C VAL A 250 30.28 5.21 23.28
#